data_3744c2590616e43265fdb339468af0e1
#
_entry.id   3744c2590616e43265fdb339468af0e1
#
_cell.length_a   1.000
_cell.length_b   1.000
_cell.length_c   1.000
_cell.angle_alpha   90.00
_cell.angle_beta   90.00
_cell.angle_gamma   90.00
#
_symmetry.space_group_name_H-M   'P 1'
#
loop_
_entity.id
_entity.type
_entity.pdbx_description
1 polymer ?
#
loop_
_entity_poly.entity_id
_entity_poly.type
_entity_poly.pdbx_seq_one_letter_code
_entity_poly.pdbx_strand_id
1 'polypeptide(L)'
;MTPEFLTSLLSVIYLITGLLFAAAAFLAVTRIIRGPSILDRVIASDVLLTTLTLVVGSEMVINGHTRTIPLMVVLAATAVFSTIAVARYVSKHDAPKAPTTPIRTATIRQGKKR
;
A
#
# COMPACT_ATOMS: atom_id res chain seq x y z
N MET A 1 -3.31 -40.85 -7.42
CA MET A 1 -4.16 -39.74 -7.01
C MET A 1 -5.36 -39.69 -7.96
N THR A 2 -6.55 -39.80 -7.43
CA THR A 2 -7.77 -39.69 -8.23
C THR A 2 -8.02 -38.24 -8.61
N PRO A 3 -8.55 -37.95 -9.82
CA PRO A 3 -8.85 -36.58 -10.24
C PRO A 3 -9.83 -35.86 -9.31
N GLU A 4 -10.69 -36.60 -8.61
CA GLU A 4 -11.62 -36.06 -7.62
C GLU A 4 -10.91 -35.48 -6.40
N PHE A 5 -9.85 -36.12 -5.94
CA PHE A 5 -9.04 -35.61 -4.82
C PHE A 5 -8.36 -34.30 -5.17
N LEU A 6 -7.79 -34.20 -6.36
CA LEU A 6 -7.17 -32.97 -6.86
C LEU A 6 -8.19 -31.82 -6.98
N THR A 7 -9.38 -32.11 -7.48
CA THR A 7 -10.45 -31.11 -7.61
C THR A 7 -10.93 -30.60 -6.25
N SER A 8 -11.10 -31.50 -5.28
CA SER A 8 -11.46 -31.14 -3.91
C SER A 8 -10.38 -30.29 -3.25
N LEU A 9 -9.11 -30.66 -3.43
CA LEU A 9 -7.97 -29.92 -2.88
C LEU A 9 -7.92 -28.51 -3.46
N LEU A 10 -8.07 -28.37 -4.77
CA LEU A 10 -8.11 -27.07 -5.45
C LEU A 10 -9.27 -26.21 -4.97
N SER A 11 -10.46 -26.78 -4.79
CA SER A 11 -11.62 -26.05 -4.28
C SER A 11 -11.39 -25.51 -2.88
N VAL A 12 -10.77 -26.27 -2.01
CA VAL A 12 -10.42 -25.83 -0.65
C VAL A 12 -9.40 -24.70 -0.68
N ILE A 13 -8.38 -24.83 -1.53
CA ILE A 13 -7.36 -23.79 -1.70
C ILE A 13 -8.01 -22.47 -2.20
N TYR A 14 -8.87 -22.55 -3.21
CA TYR A 14 -9.60 -21.37 -3.71
C TYR A 14 -10.46 -20.71 -2.64
N LEU A 15 -11.16 -21.52 -1.85
CA LEU A 15 -12.01 -21.01 -0.76
C LEU A 15 -11.17 -20.28 0.30
N ILE A 16 -10.07 -20.89 0.73
CA ILE A 16 -9.17 -20.29 1.72
C ILE A 16 -8.55 -19.00 1.20
N THR A 17 -8.08 -19.03 -0.05
CA THR A 17 -7.48 -17.84 -0.70
C THR A 17 -8.49 -16.70 -0.81
N GLY A 18 -9.71 -16.98 -1.25
CA GLY A 18 -10.77 -15.98 -1.32
C GLY A 18 -11.12 -15.38 0.05
N LEU A 19 -11.17 -16.22 1.08
CA LEU A 19 -11.43 -15.76 2.45
C LEU A 19 -10.29 -14.85 2.97
N LEU A 20 -9.04 -15.22 2.68
CA LEU A 20 -7.87 -14.41 3.04
C LEU A 20 -7.88 -13.05 2.35
N PHE A 21 -8.20 -13.01 1.06
CA PHE A 21 -8.32 -11.75 0.32
C PHE A 21 -9.44 -10.86 0.87
N ALA A 22 -10.59 -11.45 1.19
CA ALA A 22 -11.71 -10.72 1.79
C ALA A 22 -11.32 -10.14 3.16
N ALA A 23 -10.65 -10.91 3.99
CA ALA A 23 -10.15 -10.45 5.29
C ALA A 23 -9.11 -9.34 5.14
N ALA A 24 -8.18 -9.49 4.22
CA ALA A 24 -7.16 -8.48 3.93
C ALA A 24 -7.78 -7.16 3.46
N ALA A 25 -8.74 -7.21 2.54
CA ALA A 25 -9.47 -6.05 2.06
C ALA A 25 -10.24 -5.36 3.19
N PHE A 26 -10.94 -6.14 4.02
CA PHE A 26 -11.68 -5.62 5.15
C PHE A 26 -10.78 -4.91 6.17
N LEU A 27 -9.64 -5.52 6.50
CA LEU A 27 -8.65 -4.92 7.41
C LEU A 27 -8.07 -3.64 6.82
N ALA A 28 -7.75 -3.63 5.52
CA ALA A 28 -7.24 -2.46 4.85
C ALA A 28 -8.25 -1.30 4.89
N VAL A 29 -9.52 -1.56 4.58
CA VAL A 29 -10.59 -0.56 4.64
C VAL A 29 -10.76 -0.03 6.07
N THR A 30 -10.78 -0.91 7.06
CA THR A 30 -10.88 -0.52 8.47
C THR A 30 -9.71 0.38 8.88
N ARG A 31 -8.52 0.08 8.41
CA ARG A 31 -7.32 0.89 8.67
C ARG A 31 -7.38 2.25 7.98
N ILE A 32 -7.92 2.33 6.77
CA ILE A 32 -8.15 3.60 6.07
C ILE A 32 -9.10 4.51 6.86
N ILE A 33 -10.17 3.95 7.41
CA ILE A 33 -11.18 4.70 8.14
C ILE A 33 -10.67 5.10 9.54
N ARG A 34 -9.99 4.20 10.23
CA ARG A 34 -9.55 4.36 11.63
C ARG A 34 -8.10 4.78 11.80
N GLY A 35 -7.32 4.86 10.73
CA GLY A 35 -5.90 5.19 10.80
C GLY A 35 -5.66 6.54 11.47
N PRO A 36 -4.86 6.58 12.55
CA PRO A 36 -4.59 7.82 13.29
C PRO A 36 -3.72 8.80 12.52
N SER A 37 -2.90 8.33 11.57
CA SER A 37 -2.06 9.19 10.75
C SER A 37 -2.43 9.12 9.27
N ILE A 38 -2.15 10.18 8.53
CA ILE A 38 -2.33 10.24 7.08
C ILE A 38 -1.49 9.16 6.40
N LEU A 39 -0.28 8.93 6.89
CA LEU A 39 0.64 7.93 6.36
C LEU A 39 0.05 6.51 6.48
N ASP A 40 -0.56 6.18 7.62
CA ASP A 40 -1.23 4.88 7.81
C ASP A 40 -2.37 4.66 6.82
N ARG A 41 -3.14 5.71 6.54
CA ARG A 41 -4.23 5.66 5.56
C ARG A 41 -3.70 5.43 4.15
N VAL A 42 -2.61 6.08 3.79
CA VAL A 42 -2.00 5.95 2.48
C VAL A 42 -1.42 4.55 2.27
N ILE A 43 -0.70 4.03 3.27
CA ILE A 43 -0.17 2.66 3.23
C ILE A 43 -1.31 1.64 3.12
N ALA A 44 -2.38 1.82 3.89
CA ALA A 44 -3.55 0.94 3.83
C ALA A 44 -4.26 1.00 2.48
N SER A 45 -4.30 2.17 1.83
CA SER A 45 -4.84 2.33 0.48
C SER A 45 -4.01 1.56 -0.56
N ASP A 46 -2.68 1.60 -0.44
CA ASP A 46 -1.78 0.85 -1.30
C ASP A 46 -1.98 -0.66 -1.14
N VAL A 47 -2.09 -1.14 0.09
CA VAL A 47 -2.41 -2.55 0.38
C VAL A 47 -3.75 -2.94 -0.22
N LEU A 48 -4.77 -2.07 -0.14
CA LEU A 48 -6.08 -2.32 -0.74
C LEU A 48 -5.99 -2.42 -2.26
N LEU A 49 -5.28 -1.50 -2.92
CA LEU A 49 -5.06 -1.54 -4.38
C LEU A 49 -4.32 -2.81 -4.79
N THR A 50 -3.29 -3.20 -4.05
CA THR A 50 -2.55 -4.44 -4.31
C THR A 50 -3.44 -5.66 -4.14
N THR A 51 -4.25 -5.71 -3.10
CA THR A 51 -5.21 -6.79 -2.86
C THR A 51 -6.23 -6.88 -4.01
N LEU A 52 -6.78 -5.76 -4.46
CA LEU A 52 -7.70 -5.71 -5.60
C LEU A 52 -7.02 -6.22 -6.89
N THR A 53 -5.79 -5.82 -7.15
CA THR A 53 -5.02 -6.28 -8.30
C THR A 53 -4.82 -7.79 -8.26
N LEU A 54 -4.50 -8.34 -7.09
CA LEU A 54 -4.33 -9.78 -6.91
C LEU A 54 -5.65 -10.54 -7.07
N VAL A 55 -6.76 -10.01 -6.55
CA VAL A 55 -8.09 -10.61 -6.72
C VAL A 55 -8.48 -10.66 -8.20
N VAL A 56 -8.33 -9.55 -8.90
CA VAL A 56 -8.62 -9.46 -10.34
C VAL A 56 -7.72 -10.40 -11.14
N GLY A 57 -6.43 -10.45 -10.80
CA GLY A 57 -5.46 -11.36 -11.42
C GLY A 57 -5.81 -12.83 -11.18
N SER A 58 -6.19 -13.18 -9.97
CA SER A 58 -6.62 -14.54 -9.60
C SER A 58 -7.87 -14.95 -10.38
N GLU A 59 -8.85 -14.06 -10.46
CA GLU A 59 -10.08 -14.30 -11.21
C GLU A 59 -9.79 -14.52 -12.70
N MET A 60 -8.90 -13.73 -13.26
CA MET A 60 -8.49 -13.85 -14.65
C MET A 60 -7.83 -15.20 -14.95
N VAL A 61 -7.00 -15.70 -14.04
CA VAL A 61 -6.33 -17.00 -14.17
C VAL A 61 -7.35 -18.15 -14.08
N ILE A 62 -8.29 -18.05 -13.15
CA ILE A 62 -9.30 -19.10 -12.93
C ILE A 62 -10.26 -19.18 -14.13
N ASN A 63 -10.71 -18.07 -14.66
CA ASN A 63 -11.70 -18.00 -15.73
C ASN A 63 -11.10 -17.94 -17.13
N GLY A 64 -9.80 -17.84 -17.26
CA GLY A 64 -9.10 -17.78 -18.54
C GLY A 64 -9.42 -16.53 -19.38
N HIS A 65 -9.86 -15.45 -18.74
CA HIS A 65 -10.22 -14.21 -19.42
C HIS A 65 -9.06 -13.22 -19.45
N THR A 66 -8.71 -12.74 -20.62
CA THR A 66 -7.67 -11.72 -20.79
C THR A 66 -8.23 -10.30 -20.88
N ARG A 67 -9.54 -10.14 -20.80
CA ARG A 67 -10.23 -8.85 -20.93
C ARG A 67 -9.89 -7.85 -19.82
N THR A 68 -9.44 -8.34 -18.69
CA THR A 68 -9.18 -7.53 -17.50
C THR A 68 -7.73 -7.01 -17.43
N ILE A 69 -6.87 -7.39 -18.39
CA ILE A 69 -5.48 -6.91 -18.46
C ILE A 69 -5.39 -5.38 -18.45
N PRO A 70 -6.17 -4.63 -19.26
CA PRO A 70 -6.13 -3.16 -19.21
C PRO A 70 -6.46 -2.59 -17.84
N LEU A 71 -7.41 -3.20 -17.12
CA LEU A 71 -7.76 -2.80 -15.77
C LEU A 71 -6.58 -3.00 -14.80
N MET A 72 -5.89 -4.13 -14.91
CA MET A 72 -4.69 -4.40 -14.09
C MET A 72 -3.59 -3.40 -14.35
N VAL A 73 -3.37 -3.02 -15.61
CA VAL A 73 -2.38 -1.99 -15.97
C VAL A 73 -2.72 -0.64 -15.35
N VAL A 74 -4.00 -0.25 -15.38
CA VAL A 74 -4.47 0.99 -14.76
C VAL A 74 -4.28 0.95 -13.24
N LEU A 75 -4.64 -0.15 -12.59
CA LEU A 75 -4.44 -0.34 -11.16
C LEU A 75 -2.95 -0.27 -10.79
N ALA A 76 -2.08 -0.93 -11.55
CA ALA A 76 -0.65 -0.90 -11.33
C ALA A 76 -0.07 0.51 -11.51
N ALA A 77 -0.48 1.22 -12.55
CA ALA A 77 -0.09 2.61 -12.78
C ALA A 77 -0.53 3.52 -11.62
N THR A 78 -1.76 3.36 -11.15
CA THR A 78 -2.29 4.11 -10.00
C THR A 78 -1.48 3.84 -8.74
N ALA A 79 -1.10 2.59 -8.48
CA ALA A 79 -0.25 2.22 -7.35
C ALA A 79 1.11 2.89 -7.41
N VAL A 80 1.74 2.93 -8.59
CA VAL A 80 3.03 3.60 -8.80
C VAL A 80 2.91 5.10 -8.54
N PHE A 81 1.88 5.76 -9.10
CA PHE A 81 1.64 7.18 -8.86
C PHE A 81 1.39 7.48 -7.38
N SER A 82 0.62 6.63 -6.71
CA SER A 82 0.37 6.74 -5.27
C SER A 82 1.67 6.68 -4.47
N THR A 83 2.55 5.73 -4.78
CA THR A 83 3.86 5.57 -4.14
C THR A 83 4.73 6.81 -4.34
N ILE A 84 4.78 7.35 -5.56
CA ILE A 84 5.56 8.56 -5.87
C ILE A 84 4.99 9.77 -5.12
N ALA A 85 3.68 9.93 -5.10
CA ALA A 85 3.00 11.03 -4.40
C ALA A 85 3.30 10.99 -2.89
N VAL A 86 3.25 9.81 -2.28
CA VAL A 86 3.59 9.62 -0.87
C VAL A 86 5.05 9.93 -0.61
N ALA A 87 5.95 9.43 -1.45
CA ALA A 87 7.39 9.69 -1.32
C ALA A 87 7.68 11.21 -1.37
N ARG A 88 7.03 11.94 -2.26
CA ARG A 88 7.15 13.39 -2.35
C ARG A 88 6.59 14.10 -1.12
N TYR A 89 5.44 13.64 -0.61
CA TYR A 89 4.82 14.21 0.57
C TYR A 89 5.68 14.02 1.82
N VAL A 90 6.19 12.81 2.03
CA VAL A 90 7.08 12.47 3.16
C VAL A 90 8.39 13.24 3.05
N SER A 91 8.99 13.32 1.87
CA SER A 91 10.21 14.10 1.63
C SER A 91 10.02 15.59 1.92
N LYS A 92 8.85 16.15 1.59
CA LYS A 92 8.53 17.56 1.83
C LYS A 92 8.28 17.88 3.31
N HIS A 93 7.69 16.95 4.08
CA HIS A 93 7.42 17.13 5.50
C HIS A 93 8.60 16.74 6.41
N ASP A 94 9.38 15.73 6.00
CA ASP A 94 10.60 15.28 6.69
C ASP A 94 11.87 15.95 6.17
N ALA A 95 11.76 16.82 5.14
CA ALA A 95 12.86 17.69 4.81
C ALA A 95 13.26 18.41 6.11
N PRO A 96 14.46 18.16 6.64
CA PRO A 96 14.86 18.82 7.86
C PRO A 96 14.73 20.30 7.58
N LYS A 97 13.84 20.94 8.29
CA LYS A 97 13.87 22.39 8.44
C LYS A 97 15.32 22.67 8.74
N ALA A 98 16.03 23.24 7.76
CA ALA A 98 17.46 23.49 7.86
C ALA A 98 17.73 23.87 9.29
N PRO A 99 18.53 23.15 10.03
CA PRO A 99 18.71 23.44 11.40
C PRO A 99 19.22 24.86 11.45
N THR A 100 18.35 25.75 11.84
CA THR A 100 18.78 27.02 12.37
C THR A 100 19.74 26.58 13.45
N THR A 101 20.97 26.44 13.01
CA THR A 101 21.99 25.77 13.76
C THR A 101 22.01 26.41 15.14
N PRO A 102 21.69 25.66 16.21
CA PRO A 102 21.84 26.18 17.56
C PRO A 102 23.23 26.74 17.81
N ILE A 103 24.21 26.31 17.03
CA ILE A 103 25.56 26.81 16.98
C ILE A 103 25.62 28.29 16.57
N ARG A 104 24.88 28.73 15.56
CA ARG A 104 24.88 30.13 15.09
C ARG A 104 24.25 31.06 16.15
N THR A 105 23.18 30.60 16.76
CA THR A 105 22.52 31.34 17.84
C THR A 105 23.38 31.43 19.10
N ALA A 106 24.11 30.38 19.44
CA ALA A 106 25.05 30.36 20.54
C ALA A 106 26.24 31.29 20.29
N THR A 107 26.77 31.33 19.07
CA THR A 107 27.89 32.20 18.69
C THR A 107 27.52 33.68 18.78
N ILE A 108 26.30 34.02 18.32
CA ILE A 108 25.77 35.40 18.39
C ILE A 108 25.55 35.81 19.85
N ARG A 109 25.08 34.91 20.72
CA ARG A 109 24.90 35.17 22.14
C ARG A 109 26.24 35.41 22.88
N GLN A 110 27.26 34.66 22.53
CA GLN A 110 28.59 34.83 23.12
C GLN A 110 29.26 36.14 22.62
N GLY A 111 29.04 36.51 21.36
CA GLY A 111 29.52 37.79 20.83
C GLY A 111 28.86 39.00 21.50
N LYS A 112 27.63 38.89 22.02
CA LYS A 112 26.93 39.98 22.71
C LYS A 112 27.32 40.16 24.17
N LYS A 113 27.95 39.17 24.78
CA LYS A 113 28.43 39.22 26.19
C LYS A 113 29.83 39.78 26.34
N ARG A 114 30.53 40.02 25.27
CA ARG A 114 31.84 40.68 25.22
C ARG A 114 31.68 42.14 24.81
#